data_a0b4b3d9b489b6f2963f35b9aaaf40b7
#
_entry.id   a0b4b3d9b489b6f2963f35b9aaaf40b7
#
_cell.length_a   1.000
_cell.length_b   1.000
_cell.length_c   1.000
_cell.angle_alpha   90.00
_cell.angle_beta   90.00
_cell.angle_gamma   90.00
#
_symmetry.space_group_name_H-M   'P 1'
#
loop_
_entity.id
_entity.type
_entity.pdbx_description
1 polymer ?
#
loop_
_entity_poly.entity_id
_entity_poly.type
_entity_poly.pdbx_seq_one_letter_code
_entity_poly.pdbx_strand_id
1 'polypeptide(L)'
;GRPLCCHTFLTEFAPVSIKMAKEQNLSLNPTKISGVCGRLMCCLKNEEETYEYLNSRLPNVGDRVTTLDGLKGEVQSVSVLRQLVKVVVDVGDEKEIREYPVKQLKFRSKRRRDHGERLSKEEMRKLAELEDKGGHSKLNE
;
A
#
# COMPACT_ATOMS: atom_id res chain seq x y z
N GLY A 1 5.33 -23.03 5.85
CA GLY A 1 5.78 -22.07 5.27
C GLY A 1 7.22 -21.61 5.21
N ARG A 2 7.41 -20.34 4.96
CA ARG A 2 8.73 -19.70 4.90
C ARG A 2 9.24 -19.38 6.31
N PRO A 3 10.55 -19.44 6.57
CA PRO A 3 11.12 -18.94 7.81
C PRO A 3 10.87 -17.45 7.97
N LEU A 4 10.85 -16.99 9.21
CA LEU A 4 10.65 -15.56 9.53
C LEU A 4 11.80 -14.71 9.00
N CYS A 5 11.49 -13.50 8.51
CA CYS A 5 12.50 -12.55 8.03
C CYS A 5 13.52 -12.20 9.12
N CYS A 6 13.05 -12.00 10.35
CA CYS A 6 13.90 -11.71 11.52
C CYS A 6 14.78 -12.90 11.96
N HIS A 7 14.47 -14.10 11.55
CA HIS A 7 15.28 -15.29 11.80
C HIS A 7 16.31 -15.55 10.69
N THR A 8 16.07 -15.04 9.49
CA THR A 8 16.89 -15.35 8.32
C THR A 8 17.87 -14.24 7.95
N PHE A 9 17.37 -13.07 7.55
CA PHE A 9 18.22 -12.02 6.98
C PHE A 9 18.07 -10.66 7.62
N LEU A 10 16.95 -10.40 8.30
CA LEU A 10 16.65 -9.09 8.87
C LEU A 10 17.23 -9.00 10.27
N THR A 11 18.35 -8.33 10.42
CA THR A 11 19.09 -8.19 11.69
C THR A 11 18.95 -6.79 12.30
N GLU A 12 18.70 -5.79 11.49
CA GLU A 12 18.49 -4.42 11.92
C GLU A 12 16.99 -4.08 11.93
N PHE A 13 16.52 -3.51 13.02
CA PHE A 13 15.12 -3.19 13.21
C PHE A 13 14.95 -1.69 13.40
N ALA A 14 14.17 -1.07 12.53
CA ALA A 14 13.75 0.31 12.65
C ALA A 14 12.28 0.39 13.09
N PRO A 15 11.82 1.51 13.67
CA PRO A 15 10.43 1.73 13.98
C PRO A 15 9.55 1.55 12.75
N VAL A 16 8.43 0.84 12.89
CA VAL A 16 7.47 0.59 11.81
C VAL A 16 6.21 1.40 12.08
N SER A 17 5.73 2.11 11.06
CA SER A 17 4.50 2.88 11.11
C SER A 17 3.41 2.29 10.22
N ILE A 18 2.17 2.65 10.51
CA ILE A 18 0.99 2.23 9.73
C ILE A 18 1.01 2.81 8.32
N LYS A 19 1.63 3.96 8.13
CA LYS A 19 1.83 4.56 6.81
C LYS A 19 2.53 3.60 5.85
N MET A 20 3.50 2.82 6.33
CA MET A 20 4.19 1.81 5.53
C MET A 20 3.25 0.71 5.04
N ALA A 21 2.31 0.26 5.87
CA ALA A 21 1.30 -0.71 5.48
C ALA A 21 0.35 -0.14 4.41
N LYS A 22 -0.03 1.11 4.50
CA LYS A 22 -0.86 1.80 3.49
C LYS A 22 -0.14 1.91 2.15
N GLU A 23 1.12 2.28 2.15
CA GLU A 23 1.91 2.40 0.92
C GLU A 23 2.10 1.06 0.21
N GLN A 24 2.11 -0.03 0.97
CA GLN A 24 2.19 -1.39 0.44
C GLN A 24 0.82 -2.00 0.09
N ASN A 25 -0.25 -1.22 0.13
CA ASN A 25 -1.63 -1.67 -0.15
C ASN A 25 -2.09 -2.86 0.70
N LEU A 26 -1.62 -2.95 1.91
CA LEU A 26 -2.02 -3.97 2.86
C LEU A 26 -3.31 -3.58 3.58
N SER A 27 -4.09 -4.59 3.93
CA SER A 27 -5.24 -4.39 4.82
C SER A 27 -4.77 -3.87 6.17
N LEU A 28 -5.43 -2.84 6.68
CA LEU A 28 -5.13 -2.26 8.00
C LEU A 28 -5.70 -3.09 9.16
N ASN A 29 -6.07 -4.33 8.91
CA ASN A 29 -6.50 -5.24 9.95
C ASN A 29 -5.30 -5.62 10.84
N PRO A 30 -5.35 -5.35 12.17
CA PRO A 30 -4.25 -5.66 13.09
C PRO A 30 -3.77 -7.11 13.03
N THR A 31 -4.67 -8.06 12.77
CA THR A 31 -4.31 -9.48 12.67
C THR A 31 -3.46 -9.80 11.44
N LYS A 32 -3.52 -8.96 10.41
CA LYS A 32 -2.82 -9.16 9.15
C LYS A 32 -1.47 -8.45 9.07
N ILE A 33 -1.34 -7.32 9.75
CA ILE A 33 -0.13 -6.51 9.75
C ILE A 33 0.77 -6.74 10.97
N SER A 34 0.31 -7.54 11.93
CA SER A 34 1.09 -7.91 13.11
C SER A 34 1.94 -9.14 12.86
N GLY A 35 3.19 -9.11 13.32
CA GLY A 35 4.06 -10.28 13.34
C GLY A 35 3.71 -11.25 14.48
N VAL A 36 4.39 -12.38 14.52
CA VAL A 36 4.24 -13.39 15.58
C VAL A 36 4.62 -12.86 16.97
N CYS A 37 5.42 -11.80 17.02
CA CYS A 37 5.81 -11.10 18.25
C CYS A 37 4.73 -10.14 18.79
N GLY A 38 3.59 -9.98 18.10
CA GLY A 38 2.53 -9.05 18.46
C GLY A 38 2.79 -7.59 18.08
N ARG A 39 3.91 -7.30 17.43
CA ARG A 39 4.27 -5.97 16.90
C ARG A 39 4.00 -5.91 15.41
N LEU A 40 4.01 -4.69 14.83
CA LEU A 40 3.95 -4.54 13.38
C LEU A 40 5.11 -5.29 12.70
N MET A 41 4.84 -5.89 11.56
CA MET A 41 5.83 -6.68 10.82
C MET A 41 7.04 -5.80 10.44
N CYS A 42 8.23 -6.22 10.83
CA CYS A 42 9.48 -5.52 10.53
C CYS A 42 9.81 -5.46 9.02
N CYS A 43 9.31 -6.40 8.24
CA CYS A 43 9.46 -6.42 6.79
C CYS A 43 8.76 -5.24 6.10
N LEU A 44 7.78 -4.61 6.72
CA LEU A 44 7.15 -3.38 6.21
C LEU A 44 8.18 -2.27 6.02
N LYS A 45 9.05 -2.07 7.00
CA LYS A 45 10.14 -1.08 6.89
C LYS A 45 11.18 -1.47 5.85
N ASN A 46 11.53 -2.75 5.80
CA ASN A 46 12.52 -3.27 4.85
C ASN A 46 12.08 -3.08 3.38
N GLU A 47 10.79 -3.19 3.10
CA GLU A 47 10.23 -3.07 1.75
C GLU A 47 9.72 -1.66 1.40
N GLU A 48 9.67 -0.74 2.37
CA GLU A 48 9.08 0.60 2.19
C GLU A 48 9.68 1.37 1.01
N GLU A 49 10.99 1.45 0.93
CA GLU A 49 11.70 2.20 -0.11
C GLU A 49 11.37 1.67 -1.51
N THR A 50 11.30 0.37 -1.67
CA THR A 50 10.95 -0.27 -2.93
C THR A 50 9.52 0.10 -3.36
N TYR A 51 8.57 0.02 -2.44
CA TYR A 51 7.18 0.39 -2.72
C TYR A 51 7.02 1.88 -2.98
N GLU A 52 7.70 2.74 -2.25
CA GLU A 52 7.69 4.19 -2.48
C GLU A 52 8.21 4.54 -3.88
N TYR A 53 9.32 3.95 -4.29
CA TYR A 53 9.89 4.13 -5.63
C TYR A 53 8.94 3.65 -6.73
N LEU A 54 8.34 2.48 -6.57
CA LEU A 54 7.40 1.93 -7.54
C LEU A 54 6.10 2.72 -7.59
N ASN A 55 5.57 3.14 -6.44
CA ASN A 55 4.35 3.95 -6.35
C ASN A 55 4.50 5.33 -7.00
N SER A 56 5.69 5.92 -6.98
CA SER A 56 5.94 7.22 -7.61
C SER A 56 5.69 7.22 -9.12
N ARG A 57 5.74 6.04 -9.74
CA ARG A 57 5.53 5.82 -11.18
C ARG A 57 4.13 5.35 -11.54
N LEU A 58 3.26 5.18 -10.55
CA LEU A 58 1.92 4.64 -10.72
C LEU A 58 0.86 5.73 -10.53
N PRO A 59 -0.29 5.64 -11.24
CA PRO A 59 -1.45 6.46 -10.94
C PRO A 59 -2.08 6.03 -9.61
N ASN A 60 -2.78 6.93 -8.97
CA ASN A 60 -3.55 6.61 -7.77
C ASN A 60 -4.89 5.97 -8.13
N VAL A 61 -5.45 5.21 -7.18
CA VAL A 61 -6.81 4.71 -7.30
C VAL A 61 -7.78 5.90 -7.36
N GLY A 62 -8.71 5.87 -8.33
CA GLY A 62 -9.62 6.96 -8.62
C GLY A 62 -9.10 8.01 -9.60
N ASP A 63 -7.85 7.91 -10.06
CA ASP A 63 -7.33 8.81 -11.10
C ASP A 63 -7.90 8.45 -12.48
N ARG A 64 -8.13 9.49 -13.26
CA ARG A 64 -8.53 9.31 -14.66
C ARG A 64 -7.32 9.09 -15.52
N VAL A 65 -7.34 8.01 -16.27
CA VAL A 65 -6.28 7.61 -17.19
C VAL A 65 -6.82 7.47 -18.60
N THR A 66 -5.95 7.68 -19.58
CA THR A 66 -6.28 7.44 -20.98
C THR A 66 -5.46 6.25 -21.45
N THR A 67 -6.12 5.26 -22.02
CA THR A 67 -5.47 4.10 -22.64
C THR A 67 -4.87 4.46 -23.99
N LEU A 68 -4.01 3.59 -24.53
CA LEU A 68 -3.48 3.77 -25.90
C LEU A 68 -4.58 3.78 -26.95
N ASP A 69 -5.67 3.09 -26.70
CA ASP A 69 -6.85 3.03 -27.57
C ASP A 69 -7.65 4.34 -27.57
N GLY A 70 -7.24 5.33 -26.77
CA GLY A 70 -7.92 6.62 -26.65
C GLY A 70 -9.14 6.58 -25.72
N LEU A 71 -9.41 5.46 -25.08
CA LEU A 71 -10.50 5.31 -24.14
C LEU A 71 -10.12 5.96 -22.79
N LYS A 72 -11.08 6.66 -22.22
CA LYS A 72 -10.95 7.24 -20.88
C LYS A 72 -11.47 6.25 -19.86
N GLY A 73 -10.72 6.04 -18.79
CA GLY A 73 -11.11 5.16 -17.72
C GLY A 73 -10.68 5.69 -16.37
N GLU A 74 -11.21 5.09 -15.32
CA GLU A 74 -10.88 5.37 -13.93
C GLU A 74 -10.10 4.21 -13.33
N VAL A 75 -9.04 4.51 -12.60
CA VAL A 75 -8.22 3.48 -11.93
C VAL A 75 -8.99 2.89 -10.76
N GLN A 76 -9.29 1.60 -10.84
CA GLN A 76 -9.95 0.85 -9.78
C GLN A 76 -8.95 0.27 -8.78
N SER A 77 -7.86 -0.30 -9.29
CA SER A 77 -6.86 -0.97 -8.48
C SER A 77 -5.50 -0.91 -9.17
N VAL A 78 -4.46 -0.93 -8.37
CA VAL A 78 -3.07 -0.87 -8.85
C VAL A 78 -2.28 -2.01 -8.24
N SER A 79 -1.60 -2.79 -9.06
CA SER A 79 -0.63 -3.79 -8.62
C SER A 79 0.78 -3.21 -8.71
N VAL A 80 1.32 -2.79 -7.58
CA VAL A 80 2.60 -2.07 -7.51
C VAL A 80 3.75 -2.93 -8.04
N LEU A 81 3.85 -4.18 -7.60
CA LEU A 81 4.95 -5.07 -7.97
C LEU A 81 4.89 -5.50 -9.43
N ARG A 82 3.70 -5.77 -9.95
CA ARG A 82 3.51 -6.18 -11.34
C ARG A 82 3.49 -5.01 -12.32
N GLN A 83 3.38 -3.79 -11.83
CA GLN A 83 3.20 -2.58 -12.62
C GLN A 83 1.99 -2.67 -13.56
N LEU A 84 0.91 -3.30 -13.06
CA LEU A 84 -0.37 -3.43 -13.76
C LEU A 84 -1.43 -2.57 -13.06
N VAL A 85 -2.27 -1.96 -13.86
CA VAL A 85 -3.36 -1.11 -13.40
C VAL A 85 -4.68 -1.67 -13.92
N LYS A 86 -5.62 -1.89 -13.01
CA LYS A 86 -7.00 -2.22 -13.38
C LYS A 86 -7.76 -0.92 -13.60
N VAL A 87 -8.21 -0.74 -14.81
CA VAL A 87 -8.94 0.46 -15.23
C VAL A 87 -10.37 0.07 -15.60
N VAL A 88 -11.32 0.79 -15.06
CA VAL A 88 -12.71 0.73 -15.51
C VAL A 88 -12.84 1.65 -16.70
N VAL A 89 -13.07 1.08 -17.85
CA VAL A 89 -13.23 1.81 -19.11
C VAL A 89 -14.70 1.88 -19.46
N ASP A 90 -15.18 3.08 -19.77
CA ASP A 90 -16.54 3.28 -20.25
C ASP A 90 -16.58 3.00 -21.76
N VAL A 91 -17.20 1.89 -22.14
CA VAL A 91 -17.43 1.50 -23.53
C VAL A 91 -18.91 1.64 -23.84
N GLY A 92 -19.34 2.83 -24.21
CA GLY A 92 -20.77 3.11 -24.45
C GLY A 92 -21.58 3.05 -23.15
N ASP A 93 -22.49 2.11 -23.07
CA ASP A 93 -23.36 1.91 -21.89
C ASP A 93 -22.82 0.89 -20.88
N GLU A 94 -21.74 0.21 -21.20
CA GLU A 94 -21.16 -0.84 -20.36
C GLU A 94 -19.81 -0.39 -19.78
N LYS A 95 -19.58 -0.76 -18.52
CA LYS A 95 -18.31 -0.56 -17.85
C LYS A 95 -17.52 -1.86 -17.85
N GLU A 96 -16.37 -1.84 -18.51
CA GLU A 96 -15.47 -2.99 -18.53
C GLU A 96 -14.23 -2.73 -17.67
N ILE A 97 -13.84 -3.74 -16.90
CA ILE A 97 -12.60 -3.74 -16.15
C ILE A 97 -11.52 -4.39 -17.01
N ARG A 98 -10.50 -3.64 -17.36
CA ARG A 98 -9.35 -4.15 -18.12
C ARG A 98 -8.04 -3.87 -17.37
N GLU A 99 -7.11 -4.79 -17.50
CA GLU A 99 -5.76 -4.62 -16.95
C GLU A 99 -4.81 -4.09 -18.03
N TYR A 100 -4.13 -3.01 -17.71
CA TYR A 100 -3.13 -2.42 -18.58
C TYR A 100 -1.80 -2.25 -17.85
N PRO A 101 -0.66 -2.47 -18.52
CA PRO A 101 0.62 -2.10 -17.96
C PRO A 101 0.76 -0.58 -17.91
N VAL A 102 1.41 -0.08 -16.87
CA VAL A 102 1.60 1.37 -16.64
C VAL A 102 2.18 2.09 -17.85
N LYS A 103 3.05 1.41 -18.60
CA LYS A 103 3.70 1.95 -19.80
C LYS A 103 2.72 2.32 -20.92
N GLN A 104 1.54 1.70 -20.92
CA GLN A 104 0.51 1.92 -21.94
C GLN A 104 -0.56 2.92 -21.49
N LEU A 105 -0.47 3.43 -20.28
CA LEU A 105 -1.41 4.39 -19.74
C LEU A 105 -0.82 5.80 -19.76
N LYS A 106 -1.59 6.74 -20.27
CA LYS A 106 -1.30 8.17 -20.18
C LYS A 106 -2.11 8.75 -19.01
N PHE A 107 -1.43 9.20 -17.98
CA PHE A 107 -2.04 9.85 -16.83
C PHE A 107 -1.24 11.10 -16.45
N ARG A 108 -1.95 12.10 -15.92
CA ARG A 108 -1.30 13.23 -15.27
C ARG A 108 -1.03 12.82 -13.83
N SER A 109 0.23 12.67 -13.49
CA SER A 109 0.64 12.57 -12.09
C SER A 109 0.23 13.88 -11.39
N LYS A 110 -0.93 13.86 -10.74
CA LYS A 110 -1.24 14.89 -9.75
C LYS A 110 -0.30 14.65 -8.58
N ARG A 111 0.45 15.69 -8.20
CA ARG A 111 1.14 15.71 -6.90
C ARG A 111 0.21 15.09 -5.86
N ARG A 112 0.69 14.10 -5.12
CA ARG A 112 -0.03 13.41 -4.07
C ARG A 112 -0.83 14.43 -3.25
N ARG A 113 -2.11 14.58 -3.53
CA ARG A 113 -3.04 15.02 -2.50
C ARG A 113 -3.21 13.79 -1.64
N ASP A 114 -2.72 13.91 -0.43
CA ASP A 114 -2.93 12.95 0.65
C ASP A 114 -4.44 12.70 0.76
N HIS A 115 -4.94 11.76 -0.03
CA HIS A 115 -6.27 11.21 0.17
C HIS A 115 -6.10 10.20 1.30
N GLY A 116 -5.84 10.77 2.49
CA GLY A 116 -6.06 10.03 3.71
C GLY A 116 -7.51 9.58 3.69
N GLU A 117 -7.76 8.32 3.37
CA GLU A 117 -8.96 7.67 3.84
C GLU A 117 -9.07 8.07 5.30
N ARG A 118 -10.11 8.82 5.61
CA ARG A 118 -10.41 9.16 7.00
C ARG A 118 -10.78 7.86 7.67
N LEU A 119 -9.77 7.20 8.22
CA LEU A 119 -9.97 6.10 9.13
C LEU A 119 -10.95 6.55 10.20
N SER A 120 -11.89 5.71 10.53
CA SER A 120 -12.78 6.00 11.63
C SER A 120 -11.96 6.28 12.89
N LYS A 121 -12.45 7.14 13.78
CA LYS A 121 -11.74 7.44 15.03
C LYS A 121 -11.39 6.19 15.84
N GLU A 122 -12.20 5.15 15.70
CA GLU A 122 -11.98 3.86 16.37
C GLU A 122 -10.83 3.06 15.73
N GLU A 123 -10.71 3.09 14.42
CA GLU A 123 -9.59 2.46 13.71
C GLU A 123 -8.28 3.18 14.03
N MET A 124 -8.29 4.51 14.05
CA MET A 124 -7.13 5.31 14.46
C MET A 124 -6.69 5.00 15.89
N ARG A 125 -7.62 4.82 16.83
CA ARG A 125 -7.28 4.43 18.21
C ARG A 125 -6.67 3.05 18.30
N LYS A 126 -7.24 2.06 17.60
CA LYS A 126 -6.70 0.69 17.57
C LYS A 126 -5.30 0.64 16.97
N LEU A 127 -5.07 1.46 15.94
CA LEU A 127 -3.79 1.53 15.26
C LEU A 127 -2.73 2.24 16.11
N ALA A 128 -3.10 3.31 16.80
CA ALA A 128 -2.22 4.01 17.75
C ALA A 128 -1.83 3.09 18.94
N GLU A 129 -2.78 2.28 19.42
CA GLU A 129 -2.51 1.29 20.49
C GLU A 129 -1.52 0.20 20.04
N LEU A 130 -1.53 -0.17 18.75
CA LEU A 130 -0.56 -1.11 18.20
C LEU A 130 0.85 -0.49 18.05
N GLU A 131 0.92 0.77 17.69
CA GLU A 131 2.20 1.50 17.62
C GLU A 131 2.82 1.65 19.01
N ASP A 132 2.00 1.96 20.02
CA ASP A 132 2.44 2.16 21.41
C ASP A 132 2.94 0.84 22.03
N LYS A 133 2.27 -0.28 21.79
CA LYS A 133 2.75 -1.61 22.18
C LYS A 133 4.05 -2.03 21.49
N GLY A 134 4.29 -1.52 20.27
CA GLY A 134 5.54 -1.75 19.53
C GLY A 134 6.74 -0.96 20.08
N GLY A 135 6.49 0.16 20.75
CA GLY A 135 7.52 1.08 21.25
C GLY A 135 8.03 0.81 22.66
N HIS A 136 7.35 -0.01 23.44
CA HIS A 136 7.67 -0.19 24.86
C HIS A 136 8.30 -1.55 25.15
N SER A 137 9.49 -1.78 24.64
CA SER A 137 10.41 -2.70 25.30
C SER A 137 11.00 -1.98 26.53
N LYS A 138 10.29 -2.03 27.66
CA LYS A 138 10.92 -1.76 28.93
C LYS A 138 11.94 -2.87 29.16
N LEU A 139 13.17 -2.62 28.86
CA LEU A 139 14.29 -3.18 29.59
C LEU A 139 14.23 -2.60 31.01
N ASN A 140 13.34 -3.10 31.84
CA ASN A 140 13.52 -3.04 33.27
C ASN A 140 14.35 -4.26 33.65
N GLU A 141 15.53 -3.99 34.08
CA GLU A 141 16.26 -4.87 34.95
C GLU A 141 15.40 -5.37 36.09
#